data_874c43f174b108f009c6966648575c5d
#
_entry.id   874c43f174b108f009c6966648575c5d
#
_cell.length_a   1.000
_cell.length_b   1.000
_cell.length_c   1.000
_cell.angle_alpha   90.00
_cell.angle_beta   90.00
_cell.angle_gamma   90.00
#
_symmetry.space_group_name_H-M   'P 1'
#
loop_
_entity.id
_entity.type
_entity.pdbx_description
1 polymer ?
#
loop_
_entity_poly.entity_id
_entity_poly.type
_entity_poly.pdbx_seq_one_letter_code
_entity_poly.pdbx_strand_id
1 'polypeptide(L)'
;MGEQIYTFTPIQHPANDMTVDITTTHFDYHSIDHNLLKLDILGHDDPTMIRMLQDLTGRDPLTIPLDGQDVMSLFQNTDALGITPEQIGGTKLGALGIPEFGTDFAMQMVIDAKPKAFSDLVRISGLSHGTNAVSYTHLRAHETR
;
A
#
# COMPACT_ATOMS: atom_id res chain seq x y z
N MET A 1 -5.74 -28.05 -21.71
CA MET A 1 -6.85 -27.37 -21.05
C MET A 1 -6.75 -27.71 -19.57
N GLY A 2 -6.69 -26.69 -18.71
CA GLY A 2 -6.69 -26.93 -17.27
C GLY A 2 -8.09 -27.35 -16.80
N GLU A 3 -8.16 -28.27 -15.86
CA GLU A 3 -9.42 -28.59 -15.20
C GLU A 3 -9.80 -27.47 -14.24
N GLN A 4 -11.09 -27.20 -14.13
CA GLN A 4 -11.56 -26.21 -13.15
C GLN A 4 -11.47 -26.81 -11.74
N ILE A 5 -10.98 -26.00 -10.80
CA ILE A 5 -10.73 -26.46 -9.44
C ILE A 5 -11.98 -27.07 -8.75
N TYR A 6 -13.16 -26.62 -9.12
CA TYR A 6 -14.43 -27.15 -8.55
C TYR A 6 -14.72 -28.60 -8.93
N THR A 7 -14.01 -29.16 -9.92
CA THR A 7 -14.24 -30.55 -10.32
C THR A 7 -13.62 -31.56 -9.36
N PHE A 8 -12.69 -31.11 -8.51
CA PHE A 8 -11.97 -31.98 -7.58
C PHE A 8 -11.85 -31.42 -6.15
N THR A 9 -12.48 -30.28 -5.87
CA THR A 9 -12.43 -29.67 -4.54
C THR A 9 -13.81 -29.30 -4.02
N PRO A 10 -14.04 -29.34 -2.69
CA PRO A 10 -15.20 -28.73 -2.08
C PRO A 10 -15.20 -27.22 -2.29
N ILE A 11 -16.38 -26.67 -2.45
CA ILE A 11 -16.58 -25.21 -2.59
C ILE A 11 -17.48 -24.69 -1.48
N GLN A 12 -17.33 -23.40 -1.18
CA GLN A 12 -18.15 -22.70 -0.18
C GLN A 12 -18.37 -21.24 -0.59
N HIS A 13 -19.35 -20.59 0.02
CA HIS A 13 -19.48 -19.15 0.03
C HIS A 13 -18.67 -18.55 1.19
N PRO A 14 -17.90 -17.45 0.98
CA PRO A 14 -17.15 -16.80 2.05
C PRO A 14 -18.07 -16.45 3.23
N ALA A 15 -17.61 -16.69 4.45
CA ALA A 15 -18.36 -16.45 5.69
C ALA A 15 -19.75 -17.10 5.75
N ASN A 16 -19.99 -18.18 4.96
CA ASN A 16 -21.31 -18.80 4.80
C ASN A 16 -22.43 -17.84 4.33
N ASP A 17 -22.06 -16.76 3.69
CA ASP A 17 -23.00 -15.79 3.14
C ASP A 17 -23.47 -16.24 1.75
N MET A 18 -24.68 -16.79 1.69
CA MET A 18 -25.28 -17.25 0.45
C MET A 18 -25.82 -16.12 -0.44
N THR A 19 -25.79 -14.88 0.02
CA THR A 19 -26.26 -13.72 -0.76
C THR A 19 -25.18 -13.16 -1.68
N VAL A 20 -23.91 -13.55 -1.46
CA VAL A 20 -22.78 -13.12 -2.25
C VAL A 20 -22.53 -14.13 -3.37
N ASP A 21 -22.45 -13.63 -4.62
CA ASP A 21 -22.13 -14.45 -5.80
C ASP A 21 -20.61 -14.73 -5.93
N ILE A 22 -19.98 -15.03 -4.80
CA ILE A 22 -18.57 -15.42 -4.74
C ILE A 22 -18.47 -16.83 -4.21
N THR A 23 -17.82 -17.70 -4.98
CA THR A 23 -17.54 -19.08 -4.59
C THR A 23 -16.05 -19.25 -4.35
N THR A 24 -15.68 -19.87 -3.25
CA THR A 24 -14.30 -20.18 -2.89
C THR A 24 -14.11 -21.68 -2.69
N THR A 25 -12.88 -22.15 -2.75
CA THR A 25 -12.53 -23.50 -2.31
C THR A 25 -12.56 -23.57 -0.79
N HIS A 26 -12.77 -24.77 -0.26
CA HIS A 26 -12.82 -25.04 1.19
C HIS A 26 -11.55 -25.77 1.65
N PHE A 27 -10.38 -25.27 1.25
CA PHE A 27 -9.12 -25.82 1.72
C PHE A 27 -8.56 -25.01 2.90
N ASP A 28 -7.99 -25.73 3.87
CA ASP A 28 -6.98 -25.14 4.73
C ASP A 28 -5.72 -24.85 3.91
N TYR A 29 -5.20 -23.61 4.02
CA TYR A 29 -4.04 -23.18 3.26
C TYR A 29 -2.82 -24.09 3.47
N HIS A 30 -2.55 -24.48 4.72
CA HIS A 30 -1.41 -25.34 5.05
C HIS A 30 -1.50 -26.74 4.45
N SER A 31 -2.70 -27.19 4.09
CA SER A 31 -2.91 -28.47 3.44
C SER A 31 -2.59 -28.45 1.94
N ILE A 32 -2.50 -27.28 1.32
CA ILE A 32 -2.33 -27.13 -0.12
C ILE A 32 -1.01 -26.46 -0.53
N ASP A 33 -0.28 -25.85 0.40
CA ASP A 33 0.93 -25.06 0.10
C ASP A 33 2.08 -25.90 -0.50
N HIS A 34 2.09 -27.22 -0.24
CA HIS A 34 3.06 -28.14 -0.82
C HIS A 34 2.63 -28.79 -2.14
N ASN A 35 1.34 -28.73 -2.49
CA ASN A 35 0.75 -29.49 -3.58
C ASN A 35 0.21 -28.61 -4.70
N LEU A 36 -0.22 -27.39 -4.39
CA LEU A 36 -0.83 -26.45 -5.31
C LEU A 36 -0.10 -25.11 -5.28
N LEU A 37 0.05 -24.50 -6.44
CA LEU A 37 0.52 -23.13 -6.53
C LEU A 37 -0.66 -22.18 -6.33
N LYS A 38 -0.67 -21.47 -5.22
CA LYS A 38 -1.60 -20.36 -4.98
C LYS A 38 -0.97 -19.07 -5.51
N LEU A 39 -1.58 -18.46 -6.50
CA LEU A 39 -1.22 -17.15 -6.99
C LEU A 39 -2.10 -16.12 -6.29
N ASP A 40 -1.47 -15.16 -5.65
CA ASP A 40 -2.15 -14.01 -5.05
C ASP A 40 -2.20 -12.89 -6.11
N ILE A 41 -3.39 -12.70 -6.69
CA ILE A 41 -3.61 -11.74 -7.77
C ILE A 41 -4.18 -10.47 -7.14
N LEU A 42 -3.30 -9.50 -6.93
CA LEU A 42 -3.65 -8.20 -6.39
C LEU A 42 -3.62 -7.14 -7.48
N GLY A 43 -4.77 -6.49 -7.71
CA GLY A 43 -4.86 -5.36 -8.62
C GLY A 43 -4.28 -4.09 -7.99
N HIS A 44 -3.56 -3.30 -8.79
CA HIS A 44 -3.05 -1.99 -8.40
C HIS A 44 -3.59 -0.92 -9.33
N ASP A 45 -4.09 0.18 -8.78
CA ASP A 45 -4.60 1.31 -9.56
C ASP A 45 -3.48 2.28 -9.99
N ASP A 46 -2.30 2.19 -9.37
CA ASP A 46 -1.18 3.10 -9.61
C ASP A 46 -0.78 3.23 -11.08
N PRO A 47 -0.64 2.14 -11.86
CA PRO A 47 -0.28 2.27 -13.27
C PRO A 47 -1.33 3.03 -14.08
N THR A 48 -2.61 2.85 -13.77
CA THR A 48 -3.72 3.56 -14.42
C THR A 48 -3.68 5.05 -14.07
N MET A 49 -3.45 5.39 -12.81
CA MET A 49 -3.33 6.78 -12.35
C MET A 49 -2.13 7.47 -12.98
N ILE A 50 -0.97 6.82 -13.02
CA ILE A 50 0.24 7.35 -13.67
C ILE A 50 -0.01 7.61 -15.15
N ARG A 51 -0.67 6.69 -15.84
CA ARG A 51 -1.02 6.87 -17.26
C ARG A 51 -1.97 8.04 -17.46
N MET A 52 -3.00 8.17 -16.64
CA MET A 52 -3.93 9.30 -16.70
C MET A 52 -3.20 10.63 -16.49
N LEU A 53 -2.30 10.70 -15.50
CA LEU A 53 -1.50 11.91 -15.25
C LEU A 53 -0.58 12.22 -16.43
N GLN A 54 0.02 11.22 -17.05
CA GLN A 54 0.80 11.39 -18.27
C GLN A 54 -0.04 11.99 -19.40
N ASP A 55 -1.23 11.48 -19.63
CA ASP A 55 -2.13 11.95 -20.69
C ASP A 55 -2.60 13.39 -20.43
N LEU A 56 -2.85 13.74 -19.16
CA LEU A 56 -3.28 15.10 -18.77
C LEU A 56 -2.14 16.14 -18.80
N THR A 57 -0.93 15.77 -18.45
CA THR A 57 0.20 16.70 -18.29
C THR A 57 1.17 16.69 -19.47
N GLY A 58 1.11 15.65 -20.32
CA GLY A 58 2.07 15.42 -21.38
C GLY A 58 3.49 15.05 -20.89
N ARG A 59 3.66 14.81 -19.59
CA ARG A 59 4.96 14.46 -19.01
C ARG A 59 5.16 12.95 -18.97
N ASP A 60 6.33 12.51 -19.43
CA ASP A 60 6.74 11.11 -19.31
C ASP A 60 7.14 10.81 -17.86
N PRO A 61 6.45 9.89 -17.16
CA PRO A 61 6.73 9.51 -15.78
C PRO A 61 8.17 9.04 -15.57
N LEU A 62 8.79 8.42 -16.57
CA LEU A 62 10.17 7.92 -16.49
C LEU A 62 11.22 9.05 -16.44
N THR A 63 10.83 10.29 -16.77
CA THR A 63 11.72 11.47 -16.73
C THR A 63 11.59 12.28 -15.46
N ILE A 64 10.65 11.92 -14.58
CA ILE A 64 10.42 12.65 -13.32
C ILE A 64 11.47 12.23 -12.28
N PRO A 65 12.24 13.18 -11.72
CA PRO A 65 13.22 12.84 -10.68
C PRO A 65 12.53 12.39 -9.40
N LEU A 66 13.09 11.36 -8.73
CA LEU A 66 12.56 10.81 -7.49
C LEU A 66 13.00 11.56 -6.22
N ASP A 67 13.88 12.55 -6.36
CA ASP A 67 14.52 13.29 -5.26
C ASP A 67 14.08 14.77 -5.19
N GLY A 68 13.00 15.12 -5.86
CA GLY A 68 12.43 16.47 -5.83
C GLY A 68 12.09 16.91 -4.41
N GLN A 69 12.70 18.00 -3.94
CA GLN A 69 12.52 18.48 -2.57
C GLN A 69 11.08 18.87 -2.27
N ASP A 70 10.38 19.46 -3.24
CA ASP A 70 8.96 19.82 -3.10
C ASP A 70 8.09 18.57 -2.90
N VAL A 71 8.39 17.49 -3.65
CA VAL A 71 7.68 16.20 -3.50
C VAL A 71 8.01 15.56 -2.16
N MET A 72 9.27 15.57 -1.75
CA MET A 72 9.69 15.04 -0.45
C MET A 72 9.07 15.81 0.73
N SER A 73 8.83 17.10 0.58
CA SER A 73 8.19 17.92 1.61
C SER A 73 6.74 17.49 1.91
N LEU A 74 6.05 16.84 0.96
CA LEU A 74 4.69 16.29 1.17
C LEU A 74 4.64 15.23 2.28
N PHE A 75 5.75 14.58 2.55
CA PHE A 75 5.90 13.62 3.64
C PHE A 75 6.28 14.27 4.98
N GLN A 76 6.33 15.60 5.03
CA GLN A 76 6.65 16.39 6.24
C GLN A 76 5.55 17.38 6.59
N ASN A 77 4.94 18.02 5.57
CA ASN A 77 3.92 19.05 5.74
C ASN A 77 3.03 19.16 4.47
N THR A 78 2.17 20.17 4.43
CA THR A 78 1.26 20.46 3.32
C THR A 78 1.68 21.68 2.48
N ASP A 79 2.79 22.31 2.80
CA ASP A 79 3.18 23.63 2.26
C ASP A 79 3.33 23.62 0.73
N ALA A 80 3.93 22.56 0.17
CA ALA A 80 4.11 22.42 -1.28
C ALA A 80 2.77 22.37 -2.06
N LEU A 81 1.66 22.00 -1.39
CA LEU A 81 0.32 22.01 -1.99
C LEU A 81 -0.37 23.38 -1.84
N GLY A 82 0.17 24.28 -1.03
CA GLY A 82 -0.43 25.59 -0.73
C GLY A 82 -1.76 25.47 0.04
N ILE A 83 -1.95 24.39 0.81
CA ILE A 83 -3.15 24.14 1.61
C ILE A 83 -2.78 23.95 3.08
N THR A 84 -3.77 24.18 3.96
CA THR A 84 -3.59 23.95 5.40
C THR A 84 -4.15 22.59 5.82
N PRO A 85 -3.67 22.02 6.93
CA PRO A 85 -4.20 20.75 7.46
C PRO A 85 -5.72 20.77 7.66
N GLU A 86 -6.30 21.90 8.06
CA GLU A 86 -7.75 22.02 8.29
C GLU A 86 -8.56 21.83 7.01
N GLN A 87 -8.01 22.20 5.85
CA GLN A 87 -8.66 22.03 4.55
C GLN A 87 -8.72 20.56 4.09
N ILE A 88 -7.91 19.70 4.69
CA ILE A 88 -7.84 18.27 4.38
C ILE A 88 -8.12 17.39 5.60
N GLY A 89 -9.06 17.82 6.46
CA GLY A 89 -9.52 17.03 7.60
C GLY A 89 -8.53 16.92 8.77
N GLY A 90 -7.59 17.87 8.89
CA GLY A 90 -6.60 17.91 9.97
C GLY A 90 -5.35 17.07 9.73
N THR A 91 -5.20 16.49 8.55
CA THR A 91 -4.02 15.71 8.17
C THR A 91 -2.79 16.62 8.05
N LYS A 92 -1.72 16.28 8.76
CA LYS A 92 -0.49 17.09 8.81
C LYS A 92 0.41 16.92 7.60
N LEU A 93 0.23 15.86 6.83
CA LEU A 93 1.06 15.52 5.67
C LEU A 93 0.31 15.75 4.36
N GLY A 94 1.03 16.18 3.33
CA GLY A 94 0.52 16.24 1.96
C GLY A 94 0.40 14.88 1.27
N ALA A 95 0.66 13.79 1.97
CA ALA A 95 0.70 12.42 1.45
C ALA A 95 -0.65 11.70 1.41
N LEU A 96 -1.75 12.34 1.83
CA LEU A 96 -3.08 11.73 1.93
C LEU A 96 -3.56 11.06 0.63
N GLY A 97 -3.28 11.67 -0.52
CA GLY A 97 -3.65 11.14 -1.84
C GLY A 97 -2.62 10.21 -2.47
N ILE A 98 -1.52 9.91 -1.78
CA ILE A 98 -0.47 9.02 -2.30
C ILE A 98 -0.83 7.58 -1.90
N PRO A 99 -0.94 6.66 -2.89
CA PRO A 99 -1.20 5.25 -2.60
C PRO A 99 -0.26 4.69 -1.54
N GLU A 100 -0.78 3.83 -0.68
CA GLU A 100 -0.09 3.21 0.47
C GLU A 100 0.30 4.16 1.62
N PHE A 101 0.52 5.45 1.37
CA PHE A 101 0.89 6.44 2.38
C PHE A 101 -0.28 7.23 2.95
N GLY A 102 -1.48 7.09 2.37
CA GLY A 102 -2.68 7.83 2.77
C GLY A 102 -3.47 7.23 3.94
N THR A 103 -3.08 6.09 4.48
CA THR A 103 -3.72 5.52 5.67
C THR A 103 -3.19 6.15 6.94
N ASP A 104 -4.01 6.23 8.00
CA ASP A 104 -3.60 6.80 9.30
C ASP A 104 -2.35 6.11 9.84
N PHE A 105 -2.28 4.80 9.70
CA PHE A 105 -1.13 4.01 10.14
C PHE A 105 0.15 4.39 9.38
N ALA A 106 0.10 4.44 8.05
CA ALA A 106 1.26 4.79 7.23
C ALA A 106 1.69 6.24 7.46
N MET A 107 0.74 7.17 7.54
CA MET A 107 1.03 8.58 7.86
C MET A 107 1.69 8.74 9.23
N GLN A 108 1.25 7.99 10.25
CA GLN A 108 1.88 8.02 11.55
C GLN A 108 3.33 7.51 11.50
N MET A 109 3.58 6.43 10.75
CA MET A 109 4.95 5.94 10.53
C MET A 109 5.84 6.99 9.86
N VAL A 110 5.32 7.71 8.86
CA VAL A 110 6.03 8.80 8.19
C VAL A 110 6.34 9.95 9.15
N ILE A 111 5.36 10.37 9.96
CA ILE A 111 5.54 11.43 10.97
C ILE A 111 6.65 11.05 11.95
N ASP A 112 6.67 9.82 12.37
CA ASP A 112 7.64 9.31 13.32
C ASP A 112 9.05 9.14 12.72
N ALA A 113 9.13 8.59 11.50
CA ALA A 113 10.39 8.30 10.83
C ALA A 113 11.07 9.55 10.24
N LYS A 114 10.29 10.61 9.91
CA LYS A 114 10.77 11.86 9.31
C LYS A 114 11.69 11.62 8.11
N PRO A 115 11.19 11.01 7.02
CA PRO A 115 12.00 10.65 5.87
C PRO A 115 12.66 11.88 5.26
N LYS A 116 13.92 11.74 4.84
CA LYS A 116 14.70 12.78 4.20
C LYS A 116 15.06 12.45 2.75
N ALA A 117 14.97 11.20 2.38
CA ALA A 117 15.31 10.69 1.06
C ALA A 117 14.27 9.70 0.56
N PHE A 118 14.21 9.49 -0.75
CA PHE A 118 13.33 8.50 -1.35
C PHE A 118 13.56 7.07 -0.80
N SER A 119 14.82 6.73 -0.49
CA SER A 119 15.16 5.44 0.12
C SER A 119 14.50 5.21 1.49
N ASP A 120 14.22 6.29 2.23
CA ASP A 120 13.52 6.19 3.51
C ASP A 120 12.04 5.85 3.29
N LEU A 121 11.42 6.43 2.26
CA LEU A 121 10.05 6.08 1.87
C LEU A 121 9.93 4.62 1.47
N VAL A 122 10.88 4.09 0.70
CA VAL A 122 10.93 2.67 0.32
C VAL A 122 10.98 1.77 1.56
N ARG A 123 11.79 2.14 2.56
CA ARG A 123 11.87 1.39 3.83
C ARG A 123 10.57 1.45 4.62
N ILE A 124 9.95 2.64 4.72
CA ILE A 124 8.67 2.82 5.43
C ILE A 124 7.57 2.00 4.75
N SER A 125 7.47 2.06 3.42
CA SER A 125 6.53 1.24 2.65
C SER A 125 6.75 -0.25 2.91
N GLY A 126 7.99 -0.74 2.82
CA GLY A 126 8.30 -2.13 3.14
C GLY A 126 7.90 -2.55 4.55
N LEU A 127 8.12 -1.70 5.54
CA LEU A 127 7.75 -1.97 6.93
C LEU A 127 6.23 -1.95 7.14
N SER A 128 5.49 -1.10 6.43
CA SER A 128 4.02 -1.03 6.55
C SER A 128 3.31 -2.31 6.07
N HIS A 129 3.95 -3.09 5.20
CA HIS A 129 3.45 -4.37 4.70
C HIS A 129 3.87 -5.58 5.55
N GLY A 130 4.70 -5.38 6.55
CA GLY A 130 5.14 -6.45 7.44
C GLY A 130 4.03 -6.96 8.36
N THR A 131 3.98 -8.28 8.57
CA THR A 131 3.00 -8.93 9.47
C THR A 131 3.21 -8.58 10.94
N ASN A 132 4.33 -7.95 11.31
CA ASN A 132 4.67 -7.51 12.66
C ASN A 132 5.03 -6.02 12.70
N ALA A 133 4.05 -5.16 12.47
CA ALA A 133 4.20 -3.72 12.67
C ALA A 133 4.64 -3.33 14.11
N VAL A 134 4.51 -4.25 15.06
CA VAL A 134 5.04 -4.15 16.44
C VAL A 134 6.58 -4.05 16.44
N SER A 135 7.27 -4.59 15.45
CA SER A 135 8.74 -4.47 15.32
C SER A 135 9.20 -3.03 15.08
N TYR A 136 8.33 -2.17 14.54
CA TYR A 136 8.64 -0.75 14.32
C TYR A 136 8.82 0.02 15.64
N THR A 137 8.01 -0.26 16.65
CA THR A 137 8.15 0.32 17.98
C THR A 137 9.44 -0.11 18.68
N HIS A 138 9.95 -1.31 18.38
CA HIS A 138 11.22 -1.80 18.91
C HIS A 138 12.45 -1.17 18.24
N LEU A 139 12.40 -0.90 16.93
CA LEU A 139 13.49 -0.20 16.23
C LEU A 139 13.67 1.22 16.78
N ARG A 140 12.60 1.91 17.11
CA ARG A 140 12.63 3.24 17.73
C ARG A 140 13.26 3.25 19.13
N ALA A 141 13.06 2.21 19.92
CA ALA A 141 13.63 2.10 21.26
C ALA A 141 15.15 1.93 21.27
N HIS A 142 15.75 1.52 20.13
CA HIS A 142 17.20 1.36 19.99
C HIS A 142 17.92 2.60 19.41
N GLU A 143 17.21 3.50 18.73
CA GLU A 143 17.80 4.73 18.18
C GLU A 143 17.85 5.90 19.19
N THR A 144 17.25 5.76 20.34
CA THR A 144 17.20 6.80 21.41
C THR A 144 18.13 6.52 22.58
N ARG A 145 19.16 5.66 22.39
CA ARG A 145 20.22 5.44 23.39
C ARG A 145 21.59 5.85 22.88
#